data_c4b9b693dc199b60d2bf3560aa17f315
#
_entry.id   c4b9b693dc199b60d2bf3560aa17f315
#
_cell.length_a   1.000
_cell.length_b   1.000
_cell.length_c   1.000
_cell.angle_alpha   90.00
_cell.angle_beta   90.00
_cell.angle_gamma   90.00
#
_symmetry.space_group_name_H-M   'P 1'
#
loop_
_entity.id
_entity.type
_entity.pdbx_description
1 polymer ?
#
loop_
_entity_poly.entity_id
_entity_poly.type
_entity_poly.pdbx_seq_one_letter_code
_entity_poly.pdbx_strand_id
1 'polypeptide(L)'
;MTQFEDKAKQLADIILNESHVHIISHVDADGLTSAAIICTALERAGINYSVDFIRQLTGNVITQIADLNPGLVVFTDLGSGMCNQITNSGIRAIISDHHRIEGNHPNMLNPHMFGIDGSTELSGSGTTFLIARAMGNNDDLSGLAVVGAIGDMQQFKNNKLIGVNKYIVDIGVSCGSVICETDIMLFGKQTRPIFKMLQYSSDPFLPGLTGNEVACVNFIKEAGVHQHGEKWLRWIDISSEEKQKIIMALFLYASQSDIPKYKIYRLMGEVYTLAKEQEGKETRDAAEYSTLLNATARYDHADIGLAVCMGDRKVMYDRATVLLANHRKNLVDGMNLVKFQGMTKLKNLQYFDAGSKIKDTIVGIIAGMSYSLVDDKTLPIIAFADTKDGVKVSSRGNYDLVRNGLNLAVAMNTVSTSLGGSGGGHDIAAGAFIPVENKREFILMLDKIIGEQLKNR
;
A
#
# COMPACT_ATOMS: atom_id res chain seq x y z
N MET A 1 11.53 -21.88 6.53
CA MET A 1 12.09 -21.57 5.19
C MET A 1 12.11 -22.80 4.29
N THR A 2 12.80 -23.89 4.61
CA THR A 2 12.94 -25.06 3.71
C THR A 2 11.63 -25.56 3.10
N GLN A 3 10.61 -25.81 3.90
CA GLN A 3 9.29 -26.25 3.41
C GLN A 3 8.61 -25.22 2.49
N PHE A 4 8.79 -23.92 2.78
CA PHE A 4 8.26 -22.85 1.94
C PHE A 4 8.97 -22.80 0.58
N GLU A 5 10.30 -22.92 0.60
CA GLU A 5 11.11 -22.96 -0.62
C GLU A 5 10.85 -24.24 -1.45
N ASP A 6 10.67 -25.40 -0.81
CA ASP A 6 10.28 -26.64 -1.47
C ASP A 6 8.94 -26.50 -2.19
N LYS A 7 7.97 -25.84 -1.54
CA LYS A 7 6.67 -25.55 -2.15
C LYS A 7 6.79 -24.57 -3.31
N ALA A 8 7.58 -23.50 -3.17
CA ALA A 8 7.86 -22.55 -4.24
C ALA A 8 8.47 -23.26 -5.45
N LYS A 9 9.42 -24.16 -5.23
CA LYS A 9 10.05 -24.98 -6.29
C LYS A 9 9.03 -25.89 -6.98
N GLN A 10 8.17 -26.57 -6.23
CA GLN A 10 7.10 -27.39 -6.80
C GLN A 10 6.21 -26.59 -7.75
N LEU A 11 5.84 -25.35 -7.36
CA LEU A 11 5.00 -24.48 -8.19
C LEU A 11 5.77 -23.94 -9.41
N ALA A 12 7.05 -23.59 -9.22
CA ALA A 12 7.93 -23.21 -10.32
C ALA A 12 8.05 -24.32 -11.37
N ASP A 13 8.20 -25.58 -10.96
CA ASP A 13 8.26 -26.74 -11.87
C ASP A 13 6.95 -26.90 -12.67
N ILE A 14 5.78 -26.60 -12.09
CA ILE A 14 4.51 -26.60 -12.83
C ILE A 14 4.53 -25.51 -13.89
N ILE A 15 4.94 -24.27 -13.54
CA ILE A 15 4.99 -23.13 -14.46
C ILE A 15 5.96 -23.39 -15.63
N LEU A 16 7.14 -23.94 -15.34
CA LEU A 16 8.19 -24.19 -16.34
C LEU A 16 7.79 -25.26 -17.39
N ASN A 17 6.75 -26.05 -17.13
CA ASN A 17 6.22 -27.03 -18.08
C ASN A 17 5.10 -26.46 -18.99
N GLU A 18 4.74 -25.17 -18.84
CA GLU A 18 3.72 -24.53 -19.66
C GLU A 18 4.32 -23.80 -20.86
N SER A 19 3.53 -23.71 -21.94
CA SER A 19 3.86 -22.87 -23.09
C SER A 19 3.28 -21.46 -23.00
N HIS A 20 2.21 -21.29 -22.19
CA HIS A 20 1.53 -20.04 -21.93
C HIS A 20 0.95 -20.04 -20.52
N VAL A 21 1.04 -18.90 -19.84
CA VAL A 21 0.50 -18.67 -18.50
C VAL A 21 -0.37 -17.40 -18.50
N HIS A 22 -1.56 -17.49 -17.93
CA HIS A 22 -2.42 -16.33 -17.72
C HIS A 22 -2.26 -15.82 -16.27
N ILE A 23 -1.88 -14.56 -16.11
CA ILE A 23 -1.64 -13.94 -14.81
C ILE A 23 -2.83 -13.08 -14.45
N ILE A 24 -3.38 -13.29 -13.26
CA ILE A 24 -4.41 -12.42 -12.67
C ILE A 24 -3.82 -11.81 -11.40
N SER A 25 -3.67 -10.50 -11.37
CA SER A 25 -3.04 -9.80 -10.25
C SER A 25 -3.93 -8.75 -9.62
N HIS A 26 -3.68 -8.46 -8.35
CA HIS A 26 -4.30 -7.34 -7.64
C HIS A 26 -3.81 -5.99 -8.20
N VAL A 27 -4.67 -4.96 -8.11
CA VAL A 27 -4.39 -3.64 -8.70
C VAL A 27 -3.91 -2.64 -7.65
N ASP A 28 -2.73 -2.90 -7.08
CA ASP A 28 -1.98 -1.98 -6.22
C ASP A 28 -0.46 -2.19 -6.38
N ALA A 29 0.36 -1.58 -5.52
CA ALA A 29 1.81 -1.68 -5.67
C ALA A 29 2.33 -3.11 -5.45
N ASP A 30 1.75 -3.87 -4.50
CA ASP A 30 2.18 -5.26 -4.24
C ASP A 30 1.74 -6.19 -5.38
N GLY A 31 0.51 -6.04 -5.88
CA GLY A 31 0.03 -6.79 -7.04
C GLY A 31 0.80 -6.44 -8.34
N LEU A 32 1.05 -5.15 -8.60
CA LEU A 32 1.83 -4.73 -9.79
C LEU A 32 3.25 -5.29 -9.78
N THR A 33 3.92 -5.23 -8.63
CA THR A 33 5.27 -5.82 -8.49
C THR A 33 5.24 -7.33 -8.54
N SER A 34 4.23 -7.99 -7.97
CA SER A 34 4.00 -9.43 -8.09
C SER A 34 3.87 -9.85 -9.55
N ALA A 35 3.01 -9.17 -10.31
CA ALA A 35 2.84 -9.43 -11.74
C ALA A 35 4.15 -9.23 -12.51
N ALA A 36 4.86 -8.12 -12.27
CA ALA A 36 6.12 -7.83 -12.95
C ALA A 36 7.20 -8.88 -12.67
N ILE A 37 7.29 -9.35 -11.43
CA ILE A 37 8.23 -10.40 -11.02
C ILE A 37 7.97 -11.68 -11.81
N ILE A 38 6.72 -12.16 -11.82
CA ILE A 38 6.41 -13.41 -12.52
C ILE A 38 6.49 -13.26 -14.04
N CYS A 39 6.04 -12.13 -14.62
CA CYS A 39 6.19 -11.83 -16.05
C CYS A 39 7.65 -11.88 -16.48
N THR A 40 8.53 -11.21 -15.74
CA THR A 40 9.97 -11.19 -16.04
C THR A 40 10.59 -12.59 -15.95
N ALA A 41 10.17 -13.38 -14.95
CA ALA A 41 10.64 -14.76 -14.81
C ALA A 41 10.17 -15.64 -16.00
N LEU A 42 8.93 -15.47 -16.47
CA LEU A 42 8.38 -16.15 -17.64
C LEU A 42 9.11 -15.76 -18.93
N GLU A 43 9.37 -14.46 -19.14
CA GLU A 43 10.16 -13.97 -20.27
C GLU A 43 11.56 -14.64 -20.32
N ARG A 44 12.23 -14.68 -19.17
CA ARG A 44 13.55 -15.32 -19.05
C ARG A 44 13.51 -16.82 -19.30
N ALA A 45 12.40 -17.47 -18.95
CA ALA A 45 12.16 -18.89 -19.22
C ALA A 45 11.66 -19.18 -20.67
N GLY A 46 11.39 -18.14 -21.46
CA GLY A 46 10.85 -18.29 -22.83
C GLY A 46 9.38 -18.72 -22.88
N ILE A 47 8.62 -18.47 -21.82
CA ILE A 47 7.21 -18.83 -21.69
C ILE A 47 6.34 -17.62 -22.03
N ASN A 48 5.36 -17.80 -22.92
CA ASN A 48 4.41 -16.73 -23.24
C ASN A 48 3.44 -16.49 -22.08
N TYR A 49 2.95 -15.25 -21.96
CA TYR A 49 1.99 -14.91 -20.92
C TYR A 49 1.00 -13.85 -21.37
N SER A 50 -0.11 -13.74 -20.63
CA SER A 50 -1.05 -12.64 -20.65
C SER A 50 -1.33 -12.18 -19.22
N VAL A 51 -1.66 -10.91 -19.03
CA VAL A 51 -1.85 -10.30 -17.68
C VAL A 51 -3.14 -9.52 -17.64
N ASP A 52 -3.95 -9.77 -16.61
CA ASP A 52 -5.09 -8.95 -16.25
C ASP A 52 -5.00 -8.50 -14.80
N PHE A 53 -5.44 -7.27 -14.54
CA PHE A 53 -5.48 -6.68 -13.21
C PHE A 53 -6.91 -6.52 -12.73
N ILE A 54 -7.18 -6.94 -11.51
CA ILE A 54 -8.51 -6.86 -10.91
C ILE A 54 -8.44 -6.22 -9.52
N ARG A 55 -9.50 -5.48 -9.16
CA ARG A 55 -9.61 -4.84 -7.84
C ARG A 55 -10.08 -5.80 -6.76
N GLN A 56 -10.84 -6.80 -7.15
CA GLN A 56 -11.39 -7.82 -6.25
C GLN A 56 -11.72 -9.08 -7.02
N LEU A 57 -11.27 -10.22 -6.52
CA LEU A 57 -11.66 -11.52 -7.04
C LEU A 57 -13.03 -11.91 -6.46
N THR A 58 -14.02 -12.08 -7.33
CA THR A 58 -15.39 -12.48 -6.98
C THR A 58 -15.76 -13.77 -7.70
N GLY A 59 -16.83 -14.45 -7.26
CA GLY A 59 -17.33 -15.65 -7.95
C GLY A 59 -17.63 -15.42 -9.42
N ASN A 60 -18.20 -14.25 -9.78
CA ASN A 60 -18.48 -13.90 -11.17
C ASN A 60 -17.20 -13.75 -11.99
N VAL A 61 -16.15 -13.13 -11.43
CA VAL A 61 -14.85 -12.99 -12.09
C VAL A 61 -14.21 -14.37 -12.30
N ILE A 62 -14.28 -15.25 -11.31
CA ILE A 62 -13.78 -16.63 -11.42
C ILE A 62 -14.52 -17.38 -12.55
N THR A 63 -15.84 -17.24 -12.64
CA THR A 63 -16.62 -17.85 -13.73
C THR A 63 -16.19 -17.32 -15.10
N GLN A 64 -16.02 -16.01 -15.24
CA GLN A 64 -15.53 -15.39 -16.47
C GLN A 64 -14.14 -15.90 -16.88
N ILE A 65 -13.22 -16.05 -15.91
CA ILE A 65 -11.90 -16.63 -16.17
C ILE A 65 -12.01 -18.09 -16.61
N ALA A 66 -12.87 -18.89 -15.96
CA ALA A 66 -13.08 -20.29 -16.31
C ALA A 66 -13.62 -20.45 -17.75
N ASP A 67 -14.57 -19.59 -18.16
CA ASP A 67 -15.17 -19.59 -19.49
C ASP A 67 -14.14 -19.32 -20.61
N LEU A 68 -13.08 -18.57 -20.32
CA LEU A 68 -11.98 -18.31 -21.25
C LEU A 68 -11.08 -19.54 -21.47
N ASN A 69 -11.14 -20.53 -20.59
CA ASN A 69 -10.28 -21.74 -20.61
C ASN A 69 -8.79 -21.43 -20.84
N PRO A 70 -8.15 -20.61 -19.99
CA PRO A 70 -6.85 -19.98 -20.27
C PRO A 70 -5.63 -20.90 -20.09
N GLY A 71 -5.81 -22.20 -19.86
CA GLY A 71 -4.73 -23.12 -19.51
C GLY A 71 -4.32 -22.97 -18.03
N LEU A 72 -3.07 -22.63 -17.74
CA LEU A 72 -2.64 -22.35 -16.37
C LEU A 72 -2.88 -20.88 -16.02
N VAL A 73 -3.58 -20.64 -14.91
CA VAL A 73 -3.76 -19.30 -14.31
C VAL A 73 -2.86 -19.16 -13.10
N VAL A 74 -2.11 -18.08 -13.00
CA VAL A 74 -1.35 -17.71 -11.80
C VAL A 74 -1.99 -16.47 -11.17
N PHE A 75 -2.62 -16.68 -10.03
CA PHE A 75 -3.13 -15.60 -9.20
C PHE A 75 -2.01 -15.05 -8.34
N THR A 76 -1.75 -13.74 -8.41
CA THR A 76 -0.70 -13.07 -7.64
C THR A 76 -1.29 -11.97 -6.77
N ASP A 77 -0.92 -11.98 -5.49
CA ASP A 77 -1.39 -11.04 -4.48
C ASP A 77 -2.93 -11.06 -4.29
N LEU A 78 -3.54 -12.19 -4.60
CA LEU A 78 -4.96 -12.48 -4.39
C LEU A 78 -5.23 -13.99 -4.59
N GLY A 79 -6.44 -14.42 -4.21
CA GLY A 79 -6.92 -15.78 -4.44
C GLY A 79 -7.10 -16.60 -3.17
N SER A 80 -6.36 -16.36 -2.11
CA SER A 80 -6.44 -17.13 -0.86
C SER A 80 -7.81 -17.08 -0.18
N GLY A 81 -8.51 -15.96 -0.26
CA GLY A 81 -9.89 -15.81 0.22
C GLY A 81 -10.95 -16.49 -0.66
N MET A 82 -10.57 -17.01 -1.83
CA MET A 82 -11.49 -17.60 -2.82
C MET A 82 -11.09 -19.03 -3.22
N CYS A 83 -10.25 -19.70 -2.42
CA CYS A 83 -9.71 -21.02 -2.74
C CYS A 83 -10.76 -22.05 -3.16
N ASN A 84 -11.87 -22.12 -2.42
CA ASN A 84 -12.95 -23.09 -2.70
C ASN A 84 -13.63 -22.80 -4.05
N GLN A 85 -13.87 -21.52 -4.37
CA GLN A 85 -14.49 -21.14 -5.64
C GLN A 85 -13.53 -21.40 -6.81
N ILE A 86 -12.24 -21.09 -6.68
CA ILE A 86 -11.21 -21.40 -7.68
C ILE A 86 -11.13 -22.92 -7.90
N THR A 87 -11.09 -23.70 -6.83
CA THR A 87 -11.04 -25.17 -6.93
C THR A 87 -12.29 -25.73 -7.63
N ASN A 88 -13.48 -25.25 -7.25
CA ASN A 88 -14.75 -25.72 -7.79
C ASN A 88 -14.99 -25.26 -9.24
N SER A 89 -14.35 -24.21 -9.70
CA SER A 89 -14.46 -23.72 -11.09
C SER A 89 -13.75 -24.60 -12.11
N GLY A 90 -12.87 -25.51 -11.68
CA GLY A 90 -12.06 -26.34 -12.56
C GLY A 90 -10.87 -25.64 -13.22
N ILE A 91 -10.59 -24.38 -12.88
CA ILE A 91 -9.42 -23.65 -13.39
C ILE A 91 -8.15 -24.36 -12.90
N ARG A 92 -7.22 -24.64 -13.80
CA ARG A 92 -5.87 -25.02 -13.43
C ARG A 92 -5.17 -23.78 -12.89
N ALA A 93 -5.02 -23.69 -11.56
CA ALA A 93 -4.54 -22.49 -10.90
C ALA A 93 -3.30 -22.74 -10.05
N ILE A 94 -2.47 -21.69 -9.94
CA ILE A 94 -1.50 -21.46 -8.88
C ILE A 94 -1.94 -20.19 -8.15
N ILE A 95 -1.92 -20.22 -6.83
CA ILE A 95 -2.23 -19.06 -5.96
C ILE A 95 -0.95 -18.67 -5.24
N SER A 96 -0.44 -17.48 -5.53
CA SER A 96 0.70 -16.85 -4.87
C SER A 96 0.22 -15.61 -4.12
N ASP A 97 -0.09 -15.76 -2.84
CA ASP A 97 -0.82 -14.74 -2.08
C ASP A 97 -0.36 -14.74 -0.62
N HIS A 98 -0.64 -13.66 0.12
CA HIS A 98 -0.29 -13.48 1.52
C HIS A 98 -1.50 -13.15 2.41
N HIS A 99 -2.67 -13.00 1.82
CA HIS A 99 -3.90 -12.72 2.52
C HIS A 99 -4.42 -13.94 3.30
N ARG A 100 -5.40 -13.70 4.19
CA ARG A 100 -6.05 -14.75 4.97
C ARG A 100 -6.62 -15.82 4.05
N ILE A 101 -6.36 -17.08 4.41
CA ILE A 101 -6.82 -18.25 3.64
C ILE A 101 -8.26 -18.60 4.02
N GLU A 102 -9.12 -18.76 3.01
CA GLU A 102 -10.46 -19.33 3.16
C GLU A 102 -10.61 -20.55 2.24
N GLY A 103 -10.52 -21.73 2.83
CA GLY A 103 -10.55 -23.00 2.11
C GLY A 103 -9.16 -23.60 1.90
N ASN A 104 -8.99 -24.40 0.85
CA ASN A 104 -7.73 -25.06 0.51
C ASN A 104 -7.55 -25.17 -1.00
N HIS A 105 -6.31 -25.00 -1.46
CA HIS A 105 -5.94 -25.24 -2.85
C HIS A 105 -4.57 -25.94 -2.94
N PRO A 106 -4.43 -27.04 -3.71
CA PRO A 106 -3.19 -27.84 -3.71
C PRO A 106 -1.97 -27.07 -4.24
N ASN A 107 -2.19 -26.13 -5.18
CA ASN A 107 -1.14 -25.32 -5.79
C ASN A 107 -1.16 -23.88 -5.22
N MET A 108 -1.13 -23.75 -3.91
CA MET A 108 -1.05 -22.45 -3.23
C MET A 108 0.28 -22.31 -2.51
N LEU A 109 0.87 -21.14 -2.62
CA LEU A 109 1.94 -20.64 -1.76
C LEU A 109 1.40 -19.44 -0.98
N ASN A 110 1.30 -19.58 0.32
CA ASN A 110 0.83 -18.53 1.21
C ASN A 110 1.58 -18.64 2.55
N PRO A 111 2.12 -17.56 3.11
CA PRO A 111 2.89 -17.56 4.36
C PRO A 111 2.15 -18.18 5.54
N HIS A 112 0.83 -17.97 5.63
CA HIS A 112 0.01 -18.53 6.73
C HIS A 112 0.02 -20.06 6.80
N MET A 113 0.27 -20.76 5.69
CA MET A 113 0.42 -22.23 5.66
C MET A 113 1.66 -22.70 6.44
N PHE A 114 2.61 -21.83 6.67
CA PHE A 114 3.92 -22.12 7.27
C PHE A 114 4.14 -21.36 8.60
N GLY A 115 3.09 -20.78 9.18
CA GLY A 115 3.17 -20.03 10.43
C GLY A 115 3.89 -18.67 10.30
N ILE A 116 3.98 -18.13 9.08
CA ILE A 116 4.55 -16.81 8.77
C ILE A 116 3.40 -15.81 8.68
N ASP A 117 3.55 -14.64 9.27
CA ASP A 117 2.54 -13.58 9.23
C ASP A 117 2.56 -12.86 7.87
N GLY A 118 1.52 -13.07 7.06
CA GLY A 118 1.33 -12.40 5.77
C GLY A 118 1.17 -10.88 5.86
N SER A 119 0.83 -10.34 7.03
CA SER A 119 0.64 -8.88 7.19
C SER A 119 1.94 -8.13 7.49
N THR A 120 3.00 -8.80 7.96
CA THR A 120 4.22 -8.14 8.45
C THR A 120 5.52 -8.82 8.03
N GLU A 121 5.51 -10.12 7.70
CA GLU A 121 6.72 -10.89 7.46
C GLU A 121 6.93 -11.31 6.00
N LEU A 122 5.85 -11.35 5.18
CA LEU A 122 5.94 -11.66 3.75
C LEU A 122 4.75 -11.08 2.98
N SER A 123 5.02 -10.31 1.93
CA SER A 123 4.03 -9.73 1.01
C SER A 123 3.68 -10.67 -0.15
N GLY A 124 2.67 -10.30 -0.96
CA GLY A 124 2.30 -11.01 -2.19
C GLY A 124 3.45 -11.02 -3.21
N SER A 125 4.13 -9.89 -3.38
CA SER A 125 5.32 -9.79 -4.24
C SER A 125 6.49 -10.62 -3.72
N GLY A 126 6.69 -10.65 -2.41
CA GLY A 126 7.69 -11.51 -1.79
C GLY A 126 7.38 -13.00 -1.99
N THR A 127 6.10 -13.39 -1.84
CA THR A 127 5.64 -14.76 -2.11
C THR A 127 5.88 -15.14 -3.57
N THR A 128 5.53 -14.25 -4.51
CA THR A 128 5.73 -14.46 -5.95
C THR A 128 7.21 -14.46 -6.32
N PHE A 129 8.03 -13.63 -5.68
CA PHE A 129 9.49 -13.61 -5.89
C PHE A 129 10.12 -14.96 -5.55
N LEU A 130 9.71 -15.64 -4.50
CA LEU A 130 10.28 -16.95 -4.15
C LEU A 130 9.92 -18.03 -5.16
N ILE A 131 8.74 -17.98 -5.81
CA ILE A 131 8.41 -18.83 -6.96
C ILE A 131 9.31 -18.48 -8.16
N ALA A 132 9.39 -17.18 -8.51
CA ALA A 132 10.22 -16.71 -9.62
C ALA A 132 11.70 -17.07 -9.44
N ARG A 133 12.22 -16.94 -8.21
CA ARG A 133 13.58 -17.35 -7.85
C ARG A 133 13.81 -18.85 -8.07
N ALA A 134 12.81 -19.68 -7.76
CA ALA A 134 12.89 -21.12 -8.00
C ALA A 134 12.80 -21.50 -9.51
N MET A 135 12.27 -20.62 -10.37
CA MET A 135 12.27 -20.80 -11.82
C MET A 135 13.64 -20.60 -12.47
N GLY A 136 14.57 -19.88 -11.82
CA GLY A 136 15.90 -19.61 -12.38
C GLY A 136 16.63 -18.46 -11.72
N ASN A 137 17.56 -17.86 -12.45
CA ASN A 137 18.38 -16.73 -11.96
C ASN A 137 17.57 -15.42 -11.94
N ASN A 138 16.81 -15.20 -10.88
CA ASN A 138 15.89 -14.07 -10.70
C ASN A 138 16.13 -13.29 -9.40
N ASP A 139 17.29 -13.43 -8.74
CA ASP A 139 17.63 -12.76 -7.49
C ASP A 139 17.57 -11.23 -7.60
N ASP A 140 17.82 -10.67 -8.77
CA ASP A 140 17.75 -9.25 -9.06
C ASP A 140 16.33 -8.67 -8.98
N LEU A 141 15.28 -9.51 -9.06
CA LEU A 141 13.89 -9.11 -8.90
C LEU A 141 13.50 -8.88 -7.42
N SER A 142 14.39 -9.21 -6.48
CA SER A 142 14.19 -8.92 -5.04
C SER A 142 13.90 -7.46 -4.76
N GLY A 143 14.45 -6.53 -5.56
CA GLY A 143 14.14 -5.11 -5.44
C GLY A 143 12.64 -4.81 -5.63
N LEU A 144 11.98 -5.44 -6.61
CA LEU A 144 10.52 -5.29 -6.81
C LEU A 144 9.72 -5.89 -5.65
N ALA A 145 10.16 -7.04 -5.11
CA ALA A 145 9.52 -7.64 -3.95
C ALA A 145 9.60 -6.72 -2.71
N VAL A 146 10.73 -6.04 -2.52
CA VAL A 146 10.87 -5.01 -1.47
C VAL A 146 9.92 -3.84 -1.71
N VAL A 147 9.77 -3.37 -2.96
CA VAL A 147 8.83 -2.28 -3.29
C VAL A 147 7.38 -2.68 -2.96
N GLY A 148 6.97 -3.90 -3.28
CA GLY A 148 5.63 -4.39 -2.94
C GLY A 148 5.40 -4.47 -1.42
N ALA A 149 6.33 -5.07 -0.68
CA ALA A 149 6.25 -5.13 0.78
C ALA A 149 6.17 -3.75 1.45
N ILE A 150 6.88 -2.74 0.89
CA ILE A 150 6.78 -1.34 1.31
C ILE A 150 5.42 -0.74 0.92
N GLY A 151 4.88 -1.10 -0.24
CA GLY A 151 3.54 -0.71 -0.69
C GLY A 151 2.44 -1.16 0.27
N ASP A 152 2.59 -2.35 0.85
CA ASP A 152 1.72 -2.94 1.87
C ASP A 152 2.04 -2.48 3.30
N MET A 153 2.94 -1.51 3.45
CA MET A 153 3.33 -0.94 4.74
C MET A 153 3.90 -1.98 5.74
N GLN A 154 4.45 -3.10 5.27
CA GLN A 154 4.92 -4.19 6.15
C GLN A 154 6.10 -3.80 7.07
N GLN A 155 6.85 -2.72 6.74
CA GLN A 155 7.89 -2.15 7.60
C GLN A 155 7.34 -1.30 8.76
N PHE A 156 6.05 -0.90 8.73
CA PHE A 156 5.51 0.15 9.59
C PHE A 156 5.58 -0.17 11.09
N LYS A 157 5.34 -1.42 11.48
CA LYS A 157 5.31 -1.84 12.88
C LYS A 157 6.70 -1.83 13.54
N ASN A 158 7.73 -2.17 12.77
CA ASN A 158 9.09 -2.40 13.28
C ASN A 158 10.11 -1.38 12.76
N ASN A 159 9.71 -0.38 11.98
CA ASN A 159 10.54 0.56 11.23
C ASN A 159 11.54 -0.15 10.29
N LYS A 160 11.25 -1.38 9.91
CA LYS A 160 12.03 -2.22 8.99
C LYS A 160 11.21 -3.42 8.53
N LEU A 161 11.62 -4.02 7.44
CA LEU A 161 11.13 -5.32 7.00
C LEU A 161 11.69 -6.43 7.88
N ILE A 162 10.85 -7.41 8.23
CA ILE A 162 11.20 -8.53 9.11
C ILE A 162 10.84 -9.88 8.46
N GLY A 163 11.19 -10.98 9.12
CA GLY A 163 10.82 -12.33 8.66
C GLY A 163 11.39 -12.65 7.29
N VAL A 164 10.55 -13.18 6.41
CA VAL A 164 10.94 -13.57 5.05
C VAL A 164 11.20 -12.34 4.16
N ASN A 165 10.52 -11.21 4.39
CA ASN A 165 10.85 -9.96 3.69
C ASN A 165 12.31 -9.54 3.96
N LYS A 166 12.81 -9.69 5.20
CA LYS A 166 14.21 -9.40 5.51
C LYS A 166 15.16 -10.34 4.76
N TYR A 167 14.82 -11.62 4.65
CA TYR A 167 15.59 -12.57 3.84
C TYR A 167 15.64 -12.13 2.36
N ILE A 168 14.53 -11.63 1.80
CA ILE A 168 14.49 -11.10 0.43
C ILE A 168 15.37 -9.84 0.30
N VAL A 169 15.35 -8.94 1.29
CA VAL A 169 16.27 -7.79 1.35
C VAL A 169 17.73 -8.26 1.32
N ASP A 170 18.08 -9.29 2.09
CA ASP A 170 19.47 -9.81 2.14
C ASP A 170 19.90 -10.42 0.80
N ILE A 171 18.99 -11.09 0.07
CA ILE A 171 19.23 -11.52 -1.32
C ILE A 171 19.52 -10.30 -2.20
N GLY A 172 18.67 -9.27 -2.11
CA GLY A 172 18.81 -8.04 -2.91
C GLY A 172 20.13 -7.30 -2.65
N VAL A 173 20.55 -7.23 -1.39
CA VAL A 173 21.85 -6.65 -1.02
C VAL A 173 22.98 -7.51 -1.59
N SER A 174 22.89 -8.84 -1.48
CA SER A 174 23.93 -9.76 -1.95
C SER A 174 24.11 -9.75 -3.47
N CYS A 175 23.02 -9.59 -4.24
CA CYS A 175 23.07 -9.49 -5.71
C CYS A 175 23.24 -8.04 -6.23
N GLY A 176 23.30 -7.05 -5.33
CA GLY A 176 23.49 -5.64 -5.67
C GLY A 176 22.25 -4.97 -6.30
N SER A 177 21.05 -5.48 -6.06
CA SER A 177 19.79 -4.87 -6.50
C SER A 177 19.19 -3.89 -5.47
N VAL A 178 19.49 -4.10 -4.19
CA VAL A 178 18.99 -3.30 -3.06
C VAL A 178 20.15 -2.78 -2.21
N ILE A 179 20.07 -1.53 -1.77
CA ILE A 179 20.86 -0.94 -0.69
C ILE A 179 19.92 -0.78 0.50
N CYS A 180 20.32 -1.31 1.67
CA CYS A 180 19.57 -1.21 2.91
C CYS A 180 20.39 -0.41 3.93
N GLU A 181 19.87 0.72 4.37
CA GLU A 181 20.54 1.64 5.28
C GLU A 181 19.59 2.13 6.37
N THR A 182 20.12 2.53 7.52
CA THR A 182 19.33 3.25 8.52
C THR A 182 19.34 4.73 8.21
N ASP A 183 18.17 5.31 7.93
CA ASP A 183 18.03 6.71 7.58
C ASP A 183 16.65 7.24 8.07
N ILE A 184 16.39 8.52 7.78
CA ILE A 184 15.11 9.13 8.07
C ILE A 184 13.99 8.47 7.26
N MET A 185 12.87 8.16 7.94
CA MET A 185 11.71 7.48 7.33
C MET A 185 10.75 8.46 6.64
N LEU A 186 11.10 9.74 6.54
CA LEU A 186 10.27 10.72 5.85
C LEU A 186 10.23 10.47 4.34
N PHE A 187 9.05 10.61 3.77
CA PHE A 187 8.79 10.36 2.34
C PHE A 187 9.33 11.48 1.44
N GLY A 188 9.93 11.11 0.31
CA GLY A 188 10.33 12.06 -0.73
C GLY A 188 11.82 12.38 -0.75
N LYS A 189 12.66 11.51 -0.21
CA LYS A 189 14.13 11.69 -0.17
C LYS A 189 14.75 11.92 -1.55
N GLN A 190 14.25 11.23 -2.56
CA GLN A 190 14.76 11.34 -3.94
C GLN A 190 14.18 12.55 -4.67
N THR A 191 12.88 12.82 -4.53
CA THR A 191 12.18 13.72 -5.44
C THR A 191 11.73 15.04 -4.82
N ARG A 192 11.66 15.13 -3.47
CA ARG A 192 11.14 16.33 -2.79
C ARG A 192 12.23 17.18 -2.16
N PRO A 193 12.07 18.52 -2.17
CA PRO A 193 12.82 19.37 -1.26
C PRO A 193 12.64 18.97 0.19
N ILE A 194 13.68 19.10 1.02
CA ILE A 194 13.67 18.69 2.43
C ILE A 194 12.52 19.35 3.21
N PHE A 195 12.27 20.65 2.98
CA PHE A 195 11.15 21.32 3.64
C PHE A 195 9.80 20.72 3.29
N LYS A 196 9.63 20.17 2.06
CA LYS A 196 8.40 19.46 1.66
C LYS A 196 8.28 18.09 2.32
N MET A 197 9.39 17.41 2.60
CA MET A 197 9.37 16.15 3.37
C MET A 197 8.80 16.42 4.77
N LEU A 198 9.22 17.50 5.44
CA LEU A 198 8.74 17.91 6.76
C LEU A 198 7.28 18.41 6.71
N GLN A 199 6.97 19.26 5.75
CA GLN A 199 5.63 19.84 5.57
C GLN A 199 4.55 18.78 5.37
N TYR A 200 4.87 17.70 4.67
CA TYR A 200 3.94 16.60 4.37
C TYR A 200 4.09 15.39 5.29
N SER A 201 4.89 15.49 6.36
CA SER A 201 4.98 14.43 7.36
C SER A 201 3.64 14.27 8.08
N SER A 202 3.06 13.08 8.03
CA SER A 202 1.82 12.75 8.71
C SER A 202 2.01 11.74 9.85
N ASP A 203 3.04 10.91 9.76
CA ASP A 203 3.45 9.98 10.81
C ASP A 203 4.98 9.91 10.90
N PRO A 204 5.57 10.54 11.93
CA PRO A 204 4.89 11.34 12.94
C PRO A 204 4.37 12.68 12.40
N PHE A 205 3.19 13.09 12.88
CA PHE A 205 2.76 14.47 12.73
C PHE A 205 3.68 15.36 13.58
N LEU A 206 4.26 16.38 12.96
CA LEU A 206 5.20 17.33 13.60
C LEU A 206 4.47 18.63 13.90
N PRO A 207 4.00 18.86 15.15
CA PRO A 207 3.25 20.08 15.51
C PRO A 207 4.03 21.34 15.13
N GLY A 208 3.38 22.27 14.42
CA GLY A 208 3.99 23.52 13.96
C GLY A 208 4.80 23.40 12.65
N LEU A 209 5.31 22.22 12.28
CA LEU A 209 6.00 21.97 11.00
C LEU A 209 5.06 21.38 9.96
N THR A 210 4.33 20.30 10.31
CA THR A 210 3.39 19.68 9.36
C THR A 210 2.35 20.68 8.88
N GLY A 211 2.25 20.85 7.55
CA GLY A 211 1.35 21.81 6.91
C GLY A 211 1.90 23.25 6.83
N ASN A 212 3.02 23.58 7.46
CA ASN A 212 3.57 24.93 7.52
C ASN A 212 4.92 25.03 6.80
N GLU A 213 4.88 25.47 5.54
CA GLU A 213 6.07 25.61 4.71
C GLU A 213 7.13 26.55 5.28
N VAL A 214 6.69 27.72 5.76
CA VAL A 214 7.62 28.74 6.28
C VAL A 214 8.35 28.21 7.52
N ALA A 215 7.63 27.55 8.43
CA ALA A 215 8.24 26.96 9.62
C ALA A 215 9.25 25.85 9.24
N CYS A 216 8.92 25.00 8.24
CA CYS A 216 9.85 23.97 7.76
C CYS A 216 11.13 24.56 7.16
N VAL A 217 11.02 25.63 6.38
CA VAL A 217 12.19 26.33 5.79
C VAL A 217 13.06 26.92 6.88
N ASN A 218 12.46 27.60 7.87
CA ASN A 218 13.19 28.18 9.00
C ASN A 218 13.87 27.09 9.84
N PHE A 219 13.17 25.99 10.13
CA PHE A 219 13.72 24.86 10.87
C PHE A 219 14.99 24.29 10.21
N ILE A 220 14.99 24.13 8.88
CA ILE A 220 16.17 23.63 8.15
C ILE A 220 17.34 24.62 8.24
N LYS A 221 17.07 25.92 8.11
CA LYS A 221 18.08 26.98 8.27
C LYS A 221 18.68 27.01 9.68
N GLU A 222 17.85 26.88 10.71
CA GLU A 222 18.27 26.82 12.12
C GLU A 222 19.08 25.56 12.43
N ALA A 223 18.79 24.44 11.73
CA ALA A 223 19.61 23.24 11.78
C ALA A 223 20.98 23.39 11.08
N GLY A 224 21.27 24.57 10.51
CA GLY A 224 22.54 24.88 9.87
C GLY A 224 22.69 24.34 8.45
N VAL A 225 21.58 24.02 7.78
CA VAL A 225 21.56 23.62 6.37
C VAL A 225 21.01 24.78 5.54
N HIS A 226 21.85 25.28 4.65
CA HIS A 226 21.53 26.45 3.84
C HIS A 226 21.33 26.07 2.38
N GLN A 227 20.42 26.73 1.73
CA GLN A 227 20.17 26.58 0.30
C GLN A 227 21.41 26.99 -0.50
N HIS A 228 21.81 26.18 -1.48
CA HIS A 228 22.87 26.49 -2.42
C HIS A 228 22.25 27.02 -3.74
N GLY A 229 22.33 28.31 -3.97
CA GLY A 229 21.74 28.96 -5.15
C GLY A 229 20.21 29.01 -5.10
N GLU A 230 19.56 28.96 -6.27
CA GLU A 230 18.10 29.06 -6.40
C GLU A 230 17.37 27.71 -6.22
N LYS A 231 18.10 26.59 -6.25
CA LYS A 231 17.51 25.24 -6.19
C LYS A 231 17.34 24.77 -4.74
N TRP A 232 16.12 24.35 -4.40
CA TRP A 232 15.84 23.71 -3.14
C TRP A 232 16.52 22.34 -3.02
N LEU A 233 17.23 22.12 -1.90
CA LEU A 233 17.96 20.87 -1.63
C LEU A 233 17.01 19.73 -1.30
N ARG A 234 17.28 18.58 -1.89
CA ARG A 234 16.67 17.29 -1.54
C ARG A 234 17.54 16.58 -0.52
N TRP A 235 17.01 15.53 0.10
CA TRP A 235 17.75 14.72 1.08
C TRP A 235 19.01 14.08 0.50
N ILE A 236 18.97 13.72 -0.79
CA ILE A 236 20.11 13.15 -1.50
C ILE A 236 21.16 14.20 -1.91
N ASP A 237 20.84 15.47 -1.91
CA ASP A 237 21.74 16.55 -2.34
C ASP A 237 22.65 17.06 -1.19
N ILE A 238 22.39 16.65 0.06
CA ILE A 238 23.11 17.13 1.24
C ILE A 238 24.11 16.10 1.79
N SER A 239 25.15 16.59 2.44
CA SER A 239 26.20 15.77 3.04
C SER A 239 25.69 14.96 4.25
N SER A 240 26.44 13.91 4.63
CA SER A 240 26.15 13.12 5.83
C SER A 240 26.15 13.97 7.10
N GLU A 241 26.99 14.99 7.20
CA GLU A 241 27.03 15.92 8.34
C GLU A 241 25.76 16.76 8.40
N GLU A 242 25.27 17.28 7.27
CA GLU A 242 24.03 18.03 7.20
C GLU A 242 22.81 17.17 7.51
N LYS A 243 22.79 15.91 7.03
CA LYS A 243 21.76 14.92 7.42
C LYS A 243 21.72 14.73 8.93
N GLN A 244 22.87 14.54 9.57
CA GLN A 244 22.96 14.39 11.03
C GLN A 244 22.44 15.61 11.76
N LYS A 245 22.77 16.83 11.33
CA LYS A 245 22.27 18.08 11.94
C LYS A 245 20.75 18.14 11.90
N ILE A 246 20.12 17.84 10.73
CA ILE A 246 18.67 17.85 10.60
C ILE A 246 18.04 16.76 11.46
N ILE A 247 18.59 15.53 11.48
CA ILE A 247 18.10 14.43 12.29
C ILE A 247 18.15 14.79 13.77
N MET A 248 19.27 15.30 14.27
CA MET A 248 19.41 15.74 15.67
C MET A 248 18.41 16.84 16.02
N ALA A 249 18.27 17.85 15.16
CA ALA A 249 17.30 18.94 15.36
C ALA A 249 15.85 18.40 15.39
N LEU A 250 15.50 17.44 14.52
CA LEU A 250 14.17 16.81 14.51
C LEU A 250 13.88 16.01 15.77
N PHE A 251 14.85 15.23 16.26
CA PHE A 251 14.70 14.49 17.51
C PHE A 251 14.53 15.43 18.71
N LEU A 252 15.32 16.51 18.77
CA LEU A 252 15.19 17.53 19.81
C LEU A 252 13.82 18.18 19.75
N TYR A 253 13.40 18.65 18.59
CA TYR A 253 12.10 19.25 18.35
C TYR A 253 10.95 18.30 18.75
N ALA A 254 11.00 17.07 18.30
CA ALA A 254 9.98 16.06 18.59
C ALA A 254 9.93 15.71 20.09
N SER A 255 11.08 15.67 20.77
CA SER A 255 11.16 15.40 22.22
C SER A 255 10.61 16.55 23.09
N GLN A 256 10.65 17.77 22.58
CA GLN A 256 10.10 18.97 23.22
C GLN A 256 8.62 19.20 22.88
N SER A 257 8.08 18.47 21.92
CA SER A 257 6.68 18.52 21.50
C SER A 257 5.89 17.40 22.18
N ASP A 258 4.55 17.52 22.25
CA ASP A 258 3.65 16.48 22.78
C ASP A 258 3.50 15.28 21.81
N ILE A 259 4.63 14.79 21.31
CA ILE A 259 4.68 13.61 20.42
C ILE A 259 4.99 12.37 21.25
N PRO A 260 4.15 11.32 21.20
CA PRO A 260 4.43 10.06 21.90
C PRO A 260 5.78 9.48 21.51
N LYS A 261 6.56 9.00 22.47
CA LYS A 261 7.92 8.46 22.23
C LYS A 261 7.97 7.42 21.12
N TYR A 262 7.00 6.51 21.04
CA TYR A 262 6.95 5.49 20.00
C TYR A 262 6.82 6.08 18.59
N LYS A 263 6.20 7.26 18.43
CA LYS A 263 6.13 7.98 17.15
C LYS A 263 7.44 8.69 16.81
N ILE A 264 8.17 9.17 17.83
CA ILE A 264 9.51 9.77 17.62
C ILE A 264 10.47 8.72 17.07
N TYR A 265 10.42 7.50 17.58
CA TYR A 265 11.23 6.38 17.06
C TYR A 265 10.92 6.02 15.60
N ARG A 266 9.75 6.38 15.08
CA ARG A 266 9.41 6.18 13.66
C ARG A 266 10.09 7.16 12.71
N LEU A 267 10.77 8.18 13.22
CA LEU A 267 11.56 9.07 12.38
C LEU A 267 12.75 8.35 11.74
N MET A 268 13.24 7.28 12.36
CA MET A 268 14.40 6.52 11.89
C MET A 268 14.04 5.05 11.70
N GLY A 269 14.57 4.46 10.64
CA GLY A 269 14.39 3.04 10.35
C GLY A 269 15.19 2.60 9.15
N GLU A 270 14.99 1.35 8.71
CA GLU A 270 15.60 0.87 7.48
C GLU A 270 14.91 1.48 6.27
N VAL A 271 15.70 2.02 5.36
CA VAL A 271 15.28 2.52 4.06
C VAL A 271 15.89 1.66 2.96
N TYR A 272 15.13 1.47 1.90
CA TYR A 272 15.49 0.54 0.83
C TYR A 272 15.61 1.31 -0.47
N THR A 273 16.81 1.30 -1.04
CA THR A 273 17.16 1.98 -2.28
C THR A 273 17.41 0.95 -3.37
N LEU A 274 16.77 1.10 -4.53
CA LEU A 274 16.98 0.26 -5.71
C LEU A 274 18.31 0.69 -6.36
N ALA A 275 19.36 -0.13 -6.20
CA ALA A 275 20.72 0.26 -6.51
C ALA A 275 20.97 0.59 -8.00
N LYS A 276 20.22 -0.06 -8.90
CA LYS A 276 20.34 0.11 -10.36
C LYS A 276 19.51 1.27 -10.91
N GLU A 277 18.62 1.86 -10.10
CA GLU A 277 17.76 2.97 -10.52
C GLU A 277 18.50 4.30 -10.47
N GLN A 278 18.09 5.23 -11.32
CA GLN A 278 18.68 6.56 -11.41
C GLN A 278 18.38 7.39 -10.16
N GLU A 279 19.41 8.01 -9.61
CA GLU A 279 19.29 8.94 -8.48
C GLU A 279 18.38 10.13 -8.82
N GLY A 280 17.55 10.54 -7.86
CA GLY A 280 16.59 11.62 -8.02
C GLY A 280 15.30 11.24 -8.75
N LYS A 281 15.07 9.96 -9.00
CA LYS A 281 13.83 9.42 -9.58
C LYS A 281 13.03 8.64 -8.53
N GLU A 282 11.71 8.63 -8.68
CA GLU A 282 10.80 7.89 -7.78
C GLU A 282 11.16 6.40 -7.67
N THR A 283 11.61 5.79 -8.76
CA THR A 283 11.98 4.37 -8.80
C THR A 283 13.20 4.02 -7.96
N ARG A 284 13.98 5.00 -7.51
CA ARG A 284 15.19 4.80 -6.70
C ARG A 284 14.88 4.46 -5.23
N ASP A 285 13.85 5.02 -4.63
CA ASP A 285 13.44 4.78 -3.24
C ASP A 285 12.18 3.89 -3.22
N ALA A 286 12.19 2.79 -2.45
CA ALA A 286 11.10 1.82 -2.46
C ALA A 286 9.75 2.43 -2.05
N ALA A 287 9.72 3.41 -1.14
CA ALA A 287 8.49 4.08 -0.71
C ALA A 287 7.97 5.05 -1.79
N GLU A 288 8.86 5.77 -2.48
CA GLU A 288 8.46 6.64 -3.59
C GLU A 288 8.01 5.81 -4.78
N TYR A 289 8.67 4.68 -5.04
CA TYR A 289 8.32 3.78 -6.14
C TYR A 289 6.94 3.14 -5.89
N SER A 290 6.70 2.58 -4.71
CA SER A 290 5.38 2.01 -4.38
C SER A 290 4.25 3.05 -4.50
N THR A 291 4.52 4.31 -4.15
CA THR A 291 3.56 5.41 -4.32
C THR A 291 3.31 5.74 -5.79
N LEU A 292 4.34 5.71 -6.64
CA LEU A 292 4.21 5.86 -8.08
C LEU A 292 3.30 4.77 -8.67
N LEU A 293 3.53 3.51 -8.28
CA LEU A 293 2.73 2.36 -8.72
C LEU A 293 1.27 2.47 -8.25
N ASN A 294 1.06 2.79 -6.98
CA ASN A 294 -0.28 3.02 -6.44
C ASN A 294 -1.02 4.17 -7.16
N ALA A 295 -0.30 5.18 -7.65
CA ALA A 295 -0.92 6.23 -8.46
C ALA A 295 -1.40 5.67 -9.81
N THR A 296 -0.64 4.82 -10.51
CA THR A 296 -1.10 4.20 -11.75
C THR A 296 -2.31 3.29 -11.52
N ALA A 297 -2.28 2.46 -10.49
CA ALA A 297 -3.35 1.55 -10.11
C ALA A 297 -4.69 2.26 -9.82
N ARG A 298 -4.64 3.37 -9.07
CA ARG A 298 -5.84 4.12 -8.64
C ARG A 298 -6.54 4.87 -9.77
N TYR A 299 -5.87 5.07 -10.91
CA TYR A 299 -6.40 5.74 -12.08
C TYR A 299 -6.65 4.78 -13.25
N ASP A 300 -6.74 3.47 -12.98
CA ASP A 300 -7.05 2.42 -13.97
C ASP A 300 -5.98 2.27 -15.07
N HIS A 301 -4.72 2.51 -14.70
CA HIS A 301 -3.55 2.40 -15.58
C HIS A 301 -2.53 1.41 -15.03
N ALA A 302 -2.99 0.21 -14.65
CA ALA A 302 -2.11 -0.87 -14.18
C ALA A 302 -1.06 -1.29 -15.22
N ASP A 303 -1.42 -1.20 -16.52
CA ASP A 303 -0.52 -1.41 -17.67
C ASP A 303 0.72 -0.51 -17.61
N ILE A 304 0.54 0.77 -17.26
CA ILE A 304 1.64 1.72 -17.10
C ILE A 304 2.53 1.30 -15.92
N GLY A 305 1.92 0.94 -14.78
CA GLY A 305 2.64 0.49 -13.59
C GLY A 305 3.45 -0.77 -13.86
N LEU A 306 2.86 -1.76 -14.54
CA LEU A 306 3.53 -2.99 -14.94
C LEU A 306 4.75 -2.70 -15.84
N ALA A 307 4.57 -1.88 -16.88
CA ALA A 307 5.65 -1.51 -17.79
C ALA A 307 6.81 -0.82 -17.07
N VAL A 308 6.51 0.05 -16.10
CA VAL A 308 7.55 0.68 -15.26
C VAL A 308 8.26 -0.38 -14.40
N CYS A 309 7.55 -1.33 -13.79
CA CYS A 309 8.17 -2.42 -13.04
C CYS A 309 9.05 -3.32 -13.94
N MET A 310 8.67 -3.52 -15.18
CA MET A 310 9.43 -4.30 -16.17
C MET A 310 10.55 -3.51 -16.85
N GLY A 311 10.82 -2.27 -16.42
CA GLY A 311 12.02 -1.53 -16.82
C GLY A 311 11.80 -0.39 -17.81
N ASP A 312 10.56 -0.02 -18.19
CA ASP A 312 10.36 1.21 -18.98
C ASP A 312 10.70 2.42 -18.11
N ARG A 313 11.71 3.17 -18.56
CA ARG A 313 12.20 4.40 -17.90
C ARG A 313 12.04 5.62 -18.82
N LYS A 314 11.18 5.51 -19.83
CA LYS A 314 10.89 6.55 -20.84
C LYS A 314 9.40 6.86 -20.87
N VAL A 315 8.71 6.36 -21.88
CA VAL A 315 7.31 6.73 -22.18
C VAL A 315 6.36 6.37 -21.04
N MET A 316 6.44 5.14 -20.53
CA MET A 316 5.53 4.69 -19.46
C MET A 316 5.91 5.30 -18.11
N TYR A 317 7.22 5.46 -17.85
CA TYR A 317 7.66 6.19 -16.66
C TYR A 317 7.18 7.65 -16.66
N ASP A 318 7.30 8.38 -17.78
CA ASP A 318 6.82 9.76 -17.87
C ASP A 318 5.29 9.84 -17.67
N ARG A 319 4.53 8.89 -18.24
CA ARG A 319 3.08 8.80 -18.01
C ARG A 319 2.75 8.52 -16.55
N ALA A 320 3.48 7.61 -15.88
CA ALA A 320 3.32 7.32 -14.47
C ALA A 320 3.57 8.55 -13.59
N THR A 321 4.61 9.34 -13.88
CA THR A 321 4.91 10.58 -13.14
C THR A 321 3.82 11.64 -13.29
N VAL A 322 3.20 11.75 -14.47
CA VAL A 322 2.02 12.60 -14.69
C VAL A 322 0.83 12.12 -13.85
N LEU A 323 0.56 10.81 -13.80
CA LEU A 323 -0.49 10.26 -12.95
C LEU A 323 -0.22 10.52 -11.47
N LEU A 324 1.03 10.39 -11.03
CA LEU A 324 1.43 10.71 -9.66
C LEU A 324 1.24 12.20 -9.32
N ALA A 325 1.59 13.10 -10.24
CA ALA A 325 1.38 14.54 -10.06
C ALA A 325 -0.12 14.86 -9.95
N ASN A 326 -0.95 14.27 -10.82
CA ASN A 326 -2.40 14.42 -10.77
C ASN A 326 -2.98 13.82 -9.48
N HIS A 327 -2.47 12.68 -9.02
CA HIS A 327 -2.86 12.07 -7.75
C HIS A 327 -2.60 13.02 -6.57
N ARG A 328 -1.38 13.58 -6.49
CA ARG A 328 -1.03 14.58 -5.46
C ARG A 328 -1.94 15.79 -5.48
N LYS A 329 -2.27 16.32 -6.68
CA LYS A 329 -3.22 17.41 -6.84
C LYS A 329 -4.62 17.02 -6.34
N ASN A 330 -5.13 15.87 -6.74
CA ASN A 330 -6.45 15.40 -6.33
C ASN A 330 -6.55 15.19 -4.81
N LEU A 331 -5.47 14.77 -4.15
CA LEU A 331 -5.43 14.69 -2.67
C LEU A 331 -5.52 16.09 -2.03
N VAL A 332 -4.79 17.07 -2.55
CA VAL A 332 -4.86 18.45 -2.07
C VAL A 332 -6.25 19.04 -2.29
N ASP A 333 -6.82 18.86 -3.47
CA ASP A 333 -8.17 19.35 -3.81
C ASP A 333 -9.24 18.68 -2.93
N GLY A 334 -9.11 17.38 -2.68
CA GLY A 334 -9.99 16.64 -1.77
C GLY A 334 -9.89 17.11 -0.32
N MET A 335 -8.68 17.37 0.18
CA MET A 335 -8.47 17.92 1.52
C MET A 335 -9.06 19.33 1.66
N ASN A 336 -8.90 20.18 0.62
CA ASN A 336 -9.51 21.50 0.58
C ASN A 336 -11.05 21.42 0.58
N LEU A 337 -11.62 20.45 -0.16
CA LEU A 337 -13.06 20.22 -0.15
C LEU A 337 -13.55 19.85 1.26
N VAL A 338 -12.89 18.89 1.93
CA VAL A 338 -13.25 18.49 3.30
C VAL A 338 -13.12 19.65 4.28
N LYS A 339 -12.05 20.45 4.17
CA LYS A 339 -11.84 21.64 4.99
C LYS A 339 -12.95 22.68 4.79
N PHE A 340 -13.39 22.89 3.56
CA PHE A 340 -14.44 23.86 3.21
C PHE A 340 -15.84 23.42 3.68
N GLN A 341 -16.20 22.15 3.42
CA GLN A 341 -17.55 21.66 3.79
C GLN A 341 -17.67 21.27 5.26
N GLY A 342 -16.53 21.02 5.94
CA GLY A 342 -16.52 20.53 7.32
C GLY A 342 -16.91 19.04 7.40
N MET A 343 -16.96 18.55 8.64
CA MET A 343 -17.44 17.20 8.96
C MET A 343 -18.73 17.25 9.73
N THR A 344 -19.67 16.37 9.41
CA THR A 344 -20.86 16.14 10.23
C THR A 344 -20.50 15.18 11.35
N LYS A 345 -20.73 15.61 12.61
CA LYS A 345 -20.54 14.78 13.79
C LYS A 345 -21.85 14.09 14.18
N LEU A 346 -21.78 12.80 14.44
CA LEU A 346 -22.77 12.03 15.19
C LEU A 346 -22.21 11.71 16.57
N LYS A 347 -22.89 10.85 17.30
CA LYS A 347 -22.51 10.54 18.68
C LYS A 347 -21.18 9.77 18.77
N ASN A 348 -20.98 8.82 17.90
CA ASN A 348 -19.88 7.85 17.97
C ASN A 348 -18.97 7.88 16.73
N LEU A 349 -19.25 8.70 15.73
CA LEU A 349 -18.46 8.89 14.52
C LEU A 349 -18.59 10.30 13.96
N GLN A 350 -17.71 10.63 13.04
CA GLN A 350 -17.82 11.83 12.20
C GLN A 350 -17.66 11.46 10.73
N TYR A 351 -18.32 12.21 9.84
CA TYR A 351 -18.30 11.85 8.43
C TYR A 351 -18.35 13.04 7.48
N PHE A 352 -17.93 12.82 6.26
CA PHE A 352 -18.17 13.71 5.14
C PHE A 352 -18.68 12.92 3.92
N ASP A 353 -19.49 13.59 3.11
CA ASP A 353 -19.95 13.07 1.84
C ASP A 353 -19.29 13.85 0.70
N ALA A 354 -18.44 13.17 -0.05
CA ALA A 354 -17.74 13.76 -1.18
C ALA A 354 -18.57 13.76 -2.47
N GLY A 355 -19.66 13.00 -2.51
CA GLY A 355 -20.41 12.78 -3.74
C GLY A 355 -19.50 12.29 -4.86
N SER A 356 -19.61 12.89 -6.04
CA SER A 356 -18.75 12.63 -7.20
C SER A 356 -17.49 13.50 -7.26
N LYS A 357 -17.27 14.39 -6.28
CA LYS A 357 -16.15 15.36 -6.27
C LYS A 357 -14.80 14.73 -5.91
N ILE A 358 -14.82 13.64 -5.16
CA ILE A 358 -13.64 12.84 -4.83
C ILE A 358 -13.84 11.44 -5.38
N LYS A 359 -12.87 10.93 -6.14
CA LYS A 359 -12.92 9.57 -6.66
C LYS A 359 -12.99 8.53 -5.53
N ASP A 360 -13.75 7.46 -5.75
CA ASP A 360 -13.89 6.31 -4.86
C ASP A 360 -12.55 5.66 -4.50
N THR A 361 -11.60 5.66 -5.44
CA THR A 361 -10.25 5.08 -5.27
C THR A 361 -9.34 5.87 -4.31
N ILE A 362 -9.65 7.14 -4.02
CA ILE A 362 -8.85 8.00 -3.15
C ILE A 362 -9.59 8.52 -1.91
N VAL A 363 -10.91 8.34 -1.83
CA VAL A 363 -11.71 8.86 -0.70
C VAL A 363 -11.24 8.32 0.64
N GLY A 364 -10.77 7.07 0.69
CA GLY A 364 -10.23 6.46 1.90
C GLY A 364 -8.90 7.06 2.34
N ILE A 365 -8.07 7.55 1.41
CA ILE A 365 -6.82 8.25 1.74
C ILE A 365 -7.16 9.60 2.34
N ILE A 366 -8.08 10.33 1.68
CA ILE A 366 -8.54 11.64 2.16
C ILE A 366 -9.19 11.52 3.54
N ALA A 367 -9.99 10.47 3.79
CA ALA A 367 -10.53 10.19 5.12
C ALA A 367 -9.42 10.04 6.18
N GLY A 368 -8.35 9.30 5.88
CA GLY A 368 -7.21 9.16 6.77
C GLY A 368 -6.46 10.49 7.00
N MET A 369 -6.19 11.24 5.94
CA MET A 369 -5.54 12.55 6.02
C MET A 369 -6.38 13.57 6.79
N SER A 370 -7.70 13.43 6.77
CA SER A 370 -8.64 14.36 7.40
C SER A 370 -8.59 14.36 8.93
N TYR A 371 -7.91 13.40 9.56
CA TYR A 371 -7.59 13.49 11.00
C TYR A 371 -6.75 14.73 11.36
N SER A 372 -6.03 15.30 10.40
CA SER A 372 -5.31 16.57 10.58
C SER A 372 -6.21 17.80 10.62
N LEU A 373 -7.45 17.68 10.14
CA LEU A 373 -8.41 18.77 10.03
C LEU A 373 -9.43 18.81 11.18
N VAL A 374 -9.50 17.76 11.99
CA VAL A 374 -10.50 17.64 13.07
C VAL A 374 -9.88 17.86 14.43
N ASP A 375 -10.62 18.56 15.30
CA ASP A 375 -10.24 18.76 16.70
C ASP A 375 -10.45 17.48 17.52
N ASP A 376 -11.55 16.78 17.24
CA ASP A 376 -11.93 15.57 17.96
C ASP A 376 -11.38 14.32 17.26
N LYS A 377 -10.29 13.79 17.78
CA LYS A 377 -9.65 12.56 17.30
C LYS A 377 -10.16 11.29 18.00
N THR A 378 -11.12 11.44 18.90
CA THR A 378 -11.75 10.30 19.60
C THR A 378 -12.89 9.66 18.80
N LEU A 379 -13.22 10.19 17.63
CA LEU A 379 -14.23 9.65 16.72
C LEU A 379 -13.59 9.13 15.44
N PRO A 380 -14.00 7.95 14.94
CA PRO A 380 -13.60 7.48 13.62
C PRO A 380 -14.21 8.36 12.52
N ILE A 381 -13.50 8.44 11.38
CA ILE A 381 -13.92 9.22 10.21
C ILE A 381 -14.49 8.27 9.17
N ILE A 382 -15.68 8.59 8.68
CA ILE A 382 -16.38 7.88 7.59
C ILE A 382 -16.47 8.82 6.39
N ALA A 383 -16.18 8.30 5.20
CA ALA A 383 -16.21 9.07 3.96
C ALA A 383 -17.04 8.34 2.91
N PHE A 384 -17.90 9.07 2.20
CA PHE A 384 -18.71 8.58 1.10
C PHE A 384 -18.18 9.14 -0.23
N ALA A 385 -18.18 8.31 -1.26
CA ALA A 385 -17.95 8.72 -2.65
C ALA A 385 -18.90 7.97 -3.57
N ASP A 386 -19.57 8.71 -4.47
CA ASP A 386 -20.49 8.13 -5.43
C ASP A 386 -19.72 7.39 -6.53
N THR A 387 -20.25 6.25 -6.95
CA THR A 387 -19.76 5.45 -8.07
C THR A 387 -20.88 5.26 -9.09
N LYS A 388 -20.61 4.61 -10.20
CA LYS A 388 -21.66 4.32 -11.21
C LYS A 388 -22.75 3.38 -10.68
N ASP A 389 -22.35 2.45 -9.79
CA ASP A 389 -23.20 1.32 -9.39
C ASP A 389 -23.65 1.42 -7.93
N GLY A 390 -23.32 2.51 -7.22
CA GLY A 390 -23.65 2.67 -5.81
C GLY A 390 -22.77 3.69 -5.11
N VAL A 391 -22.50 3.47 -3.83
CA VAL A 391 -21.67 4.35 -3.00
C VAL A 391 -20.54 3.57 -2.37
N LYS A 392 -19.32 4.03 -2.62
CA LYS A 392 -18.14 3.58 -1.87
C LYS A 392 -18.10 4.29 -0.52
N VAL A 393 -18.03 3.51 0.54
CA VAL A 393 -17.81 4.00 1.90
C VAL A 393 -16.40 3.62 2.34
N SER A 394 -15.68 4.56 2.93
CA SER A 394 -14.37 4.31 3.53
C SER A 394 -14.37 4.79 4.97
N SER A 395 -13.85 3.98 5.88
CA SER A 395 -13.74 4.30 7.30
C SER A 395 -12.29 4.28 7.76
N ARG A 396 -11.95 5.21 8.65
CA ARG A 396 -10.63 5.30 9.29
C ARG A 396 -10.79 5.52 10.78
N GLY A 397 -10.04 4.76 11.55
CA GLY A 397 -9.85 4.92 12.98
C GLY A 397 -8.41 5.30 13.31
N ASN A 398 -8.10 5.32 14.59
CA ASN A 398 -6.74 5.40 15.10
C ASN A 398 -6.48 4.27 16.12
N TYR A 399 -5.23 4.06 16.49
CA TYR A 399 -4.87 2.95 17.39
C TYR A 399 -5.48 3.08 18.79
N ASP A 400 -5.74 4.30 19.27
CA ASP A 400 -6.37 4.48 20.58
C ASP A 400 -7.84 4.04 20.55
N LEU A 401 -8.55 4.31 19.44
CA LEU A 401 -9.90 3.79 19.22
C LEU A 401 -9.93 2.26 19.15
N VAL A 402 -8.98 1.65 18.43
CA VAL A 402 -8.87 0.18 18.34
C VAL A 402 -8.59 -0.44 19.71
N ARG A 403 -7.67 0.14 20.49
CA ARG A 403 -7.42 -0.28 21.89
C ARG A 403 -8.67 -0.13 22.76
N ASN A 404 -9.55 0.80 22.46
CA ASN A 404 -10.82 1.03 23.13
C ASN A 404 -11.98 0.17 22.58
N GLY A 405 -11.67 -0.82 21.71
CA GLY A 405 -12.64 -1.82 21.24
C GLY A 405 -13.21 -1.56 19.85
N LEU A 406 -12.79 -0.49 19.16
CA LEU A 406 -13.22 -0.24 17.77
C LEU A 406 -12.75 -1.37 16.83
N ASN A 407 -13.69 -1.89 16.07
CA ASN A 407 -13.41 -2.80 14.96
C ASN A 407 -14.23 -2.38 13.73
N LEU A 408 -13.59 -1.58 12.86
CA LEU A 408 -14.24 -1.06 11.67
C LEU A 408 -14.59 -2.17 10.66
N ALA A 409 -13.77 -3.22 10.56
CA ALA A 409 -14.05 -4.34 9.64
C ALA A 409 -15.39 -5.00 9.97
N VAL A 410 -15.62 -5.33 11.24
CA VAL A 410 -16.86 -5.93 11.71
C VAL A 410 -18.03 -4.96 11.52
N ALA A 411 -17.89 -3.69 11.94
CA ALA A 411 -18.94 -2.70 11.84
C ALA A 411 -19.37 -2.46 10.38
N MET A 412 -18.40 -2.25 9.49
CA MET A 412 -18.65 -2.02 8.06
C MET A 412 -19.31 -3.22 7.38
N ASN A 413 -18.80 -4.44 7.66
CA ASN A 413 -19.39 -5.67 7.09
C ASN A 413 -20.82 -5.89 7.57
N THR A 414 -21.07 -5.79 8.87
CA THR A 414 -22.39 -6.01 9.45
C THR A 414 -23.44 -5.06 8.85
N VAL A 415 -23.13 -3.76 8.80
CA VAL A 415 -24.10 -2.78 8.32
C VAL A 415 -24.28 -2.88 6.80
N SER A 416 -23.20 -3.01 6.03
CA SER A 416 -23.33 -3.07 4.57
C SER A 416 -24.12 -4.31 4.13
N THR A 417 -23.84 -5.48 4.72
CA THR A 417 -24.54 -6.72 4.38
C THR A 417 -26.03 -6.64 4.70
N SER A 418 -26.41 -6.03 5.83
CA SER A 418 -27.83 -5.86 6.21
C SER A 418 -28.61 -4.94 5.23
N LEU A 419 -27.89 -4.11 4.49
CA LEU A 419 -28.46 -3.16 3.51
C LEU A 419 -28.24 -3.60 2.05
N GLY A 420 -27.94 -4.88 1.81
CA GLY A 420 -27.76 -5.44 0.47
C GLY A 420 -26.44 -5.05 -0.19
N GLY A 421 -25.48 -4.57 0.59
CA GLY A 421 -24.14 -4.24 0.14
C GLY A 421 -23.09 -5.25 0.57
N SER A 422 -21.83 -4.86 0.51
CA SER A 422 -20.67 -5.64 0.99
C SER A 422 -19.68 -4.74 1.70
N GLY A 423 -18.94 -5.29 2.66
CA GLY A 423 -17.94 -4.52 3.42
C GLY A 423 -16.91 -5.41 4.09
N GLY A 424 -15.78 -4.81 4.48
CA GLY A 424 -14.70 -5.51 5.16
C GLY A 424 -13.46 -4.63 5.27
N GLY A 425 -12.37 -5.21 5.73
CA GLY A 425 -11.09 -4.53 5.93
C GLY A 425 -10.43 -4.94 7.24
N HIS A 426 -9.80 -3.97 7.89
CA HIS A 426 -9.13 -4.13 9.17
C HIS A 426 -9.86 -3.37 10.29
N ASP A 427 -9.49 -3.63 11.53
CA ASP A 427 -10.04 -2.97 12.71
C ASP A 427 -9.89 -1.44 12.68
N ILE A 428 -8.77 -0.94 12.14
CA ILE A 428 -8.43 0.49 12.05
C ILE A 428 -8.89 1.15 10.74
N ALA A 429 -9.09 0.38 9.67
CA ALA A 429 -9.42 0.88 8.33
C ALA A 429 -10.24 -0.14 7.56
N ALA A 430 -11.45 0.24 7.16
CA ALA A 430 -12.34 -0.65 6.43
C ALA A 430 -13.11 0.11 5.34
N GLY A 431 -13.71 -0.65 4.43
CA GLY A 431 -14.54 -0.12 3.35
C GLY A 431 -15.84 -0.87 3.22
N ALA A 432 -16.80 -0.24 2.55
CA ALA A 432 -18.03 -0.88 2.13
C ALA A 432 -18.48 -0.35 0.77
N PHE A 433 -19.34 -1.11 0.15
CA PHE A 433 -20.10 -0.70 -1.03
C PHE A 433 -21.58 -0.89 -0.74
N ILE A 434 -22.39 0.15 -0.94
CA ILE A 434 -23.82 0.14 -0.60
C ILE A 434 -24.65 0.76 -1.73
N PRO A 435 -25.95 0.40 -1.86
CA PRO A 435 -26.90 1.11 -2.70
C PRO A 435 -27.02 2.59 -2.32
N VAL A 436 -27.24 3.46 -3.32
CA VAL A 436 -27.27 4.93 -3.12
C VAL A 436 -28.37 5.35 -2.14
N GLU A 437 -29.52 4.73 -2.19
CA GLU A 437 -30.69 4.98 -1.35
C GLU A 437 -30.43 4.69 0.13
N ASN A 438 -29.49 3.80 0.43
CA ASN A 438 -29.22 3.34 1.80
C ASN A 438 -28.18 4.20 2.56
N LYS A 439 -27.63 5.26 1.93
CA LYS A 439 -26.57 6.09 2.52
C LYS A 439 -26.93 6.63 3.90
N ARG A 440 -28.15 7.13 4.07
CA ARG A 440 -28.62 7.70 5.36
C ARG A 440 -28.82 6.63 6.43
N GLU A 441 -29.41 5.52 6.08
CA GLU A 441 -29.66 4.42 7.02
C GLU A 441 -28.34 3.78 7.45
N PHE A 442 -27.42 3.58 6.50
CA PHE A 442 -26.08 3.06 6.75
C PHE A 442 -25.34 3.85 7.82
N ILE A 443 -25.28 5.19 7.71
CA ILE A 443 -24.50 6.00 8.66
C ILE A 443 -25.09 5.98 10.07
N LEU A 444 -26.42 5.93 10.20
CA LEU A 444 -27.11 5.86 11.50
C LEU A 444 -26.90 4.48 12.16
N MET A 445 -27.00 3.40 11.39
CA MET A 445 -26.73 2.05 11.90
C MET A 445 -25.25 1.90 12.32
N LEU A 446 -24.35 2.46 11.51
CA LEU A 446 -22.91 2.43 11.79
C LEU A 446 -22.57 3.20 13.08
N ASP A 447 -23.16 4.38 13.32
CA ASP A 447 -22.99 5.14 14.56
C ASP A 447 -23.41 4.34 15.79
N LYS A 448 -24.53 3.60 15.68
CA LYS A 448 -25.02 2.72 16.76
C LYS A 448 -24.04 1.59 17.05
N ILE A 449 -23.61 0.84 16.03
CA ILE A 449 -22.69 -0.30 16.20
C ILE A 449 -21.35 0.14 16.76
N ILE A 450 -20.77 1.25 16.26
CA ILE A 450 -19.52 1.79 16.80
C ILE A 450 -19.71 2.19 18.28
N GLY A 451 -20.84 2.78 18.61
CA GLY A 451 -21.17 3.14 20.01
C GLY A 451 -21.29 1.91 20.91
N GLU A 452 -21.79 0.79 20.42
CA GLU A 452 -21.86 -0.50 21.15
C GLU A 452 -20.46 -1.08 21.35
N GLN A 453 -19.59 -1.05 20.33
CA GLN A 453 -18.21 -1.52 20.43
C GLN A 453 -17.39 -0.72 21.47
N LEU A 454 -17.56 0.60 21.50
CA LEU A 454 -16.78 1.49 22.39
C LEU A 454 -17.33 1.53 23.84
N LYS A 455 -18.57 1.04 24.10
CA LYS A 455 -19.17 1.00 25.44
C LYS A 455 -18.92 -0.29 26.20
N ASN A 456 -18.58 -1.38 25.51
CA ASN A 456 -18.41 -2.72 26.08
C ASN A 456 -17.06 -2.90 26.81
N ARG A 457 -16.57 -1.81 27.44
CA ARG A 457 -15.45 -1.85 28.39
C ARG A 457 -15.77 -1.16 29.70
#